data_9e887e1556373f9dbe5a00e8f3106e0a
#
_entry.id   9e887e1556373f9dbe5a00e8f3106e0a
#
_cell.length_a   1.000
_cell.length_b   1.000
_cell.length_c   1.000
_cell.angle_alpha   90.00
_cell.angle_beta   90.00
_cell.angle_gamma   90.00
#
_symmetry.space_group_name_H-M   'P 1'
#
loop_
_entity.id
_entity.type
_entity.pdbx_description
1 polymer ?
#
loop_
_entity_poly.entity_id
_entity_poly.type
_entity_poly.pdbx_seq_one_letter_code
_entity_poly.pdbx_strand_id
1 'polypeptide(L)'
;LKIIPGAKIIAVSDTWDAALERGKGFAESGAQATRHYKELLDNKDIDAVLIATPDHLHVPITIDACEAGKDVYVEKPLTHDIAEGQSVIDAKNKSKRVVQVGMQQRSMPHLAEARDIIKSGQLGTIRKVHLTWNRNGGPSQKVIPNIPESAVDWNAFLGNAKPQPYDPYKMRNWRFFWEFGGGVFTDLMVHFIDVTHWFLDMQHPDVAASIGNWLNRKDQWETPDTVQTIMQYTEPETQVYFEGTFYNARNAAMMEFMGSEATLYCDRGRYEIHPEYNKKIEYKEVIVGTGDRGQDFYDKPDGEMLHLTNWLD
;
A
#
# COMPACT_ATOMS: atom_id res chain seq x y z
N LEU A 1 -5.51 15.22 3.07
CA LEU A 1 -5.06 16.52 2.57
C LEU A 1 -5.87 17.69 3.10
N LYS A 2 -7.19 17.68 3.03
CA LYS A 2 -8.05 18.84 3.44
C LYS A 2 -7.79 19.37 4.85
N ILE A 3 -7.31 18.54 5.77
CA ILE A 3 -7.03 18.91 7.16
C ILE A 3 -5.57 19.32 7.40
N ILE A 4 -4.72 19.22 6.38
CA ILE A 4 -3.30 19.63 6.50
C ILE A 4 -3.19 21.12 6.23
N PRO A 5 -2.64 21.92 7.18
CA PRO A 5 -2.52 23.35 7.02
C PRO A 5 -1.74 23.74 5.75
N GLY A 6 -2.28 24.66 4.97
CA GLY A 6 -1.65 25.12 3.73
C GLY A 6 -1.97 24.29 2.48
N ALA A 7 -2.48 23.06 2.62
CA ALA A 7 -2.91 22.25 1.48
C ALA A 7 -4.32 22.64 1.01
N LYS A 8 -4.53 22.73 -0.30
CA LYS A 8 -5.83 22.98 -0.94
C LYS A 8 -6.05 21.99 -2.07
N ILE A 9 -7.20 21.38 -2.11
CA ILE A 9 -7.61 20.51 -3.21
C ILE A 9 -8.36 21.36 -4.24
N ILE A 10 -7.69 21.82 -5.26
CA ILE A 10 -8.23 22.70 -6.29
C ILE A 10 -8.68 22.00 -7.56
N ALA A 11 -8.41 20.69 -7.65
CA ALA A 11 -8.83 19.87 -8.77
C ALA A 11 -8.99 18.40 -8.40
N VAL A 12 -9.88 17.70 -9.09
CA VAL A 12 -10.11 16.26 -8.94
C VAL A 12 -10.32 15.61 -10.31
N SER A 13 -9.81 14.39 -10.47
CA SER A 13 -10.04 13.57 -11.64
C SER A 13 -10.41 12.15 -11.26
N ASP A 14 -11.41 11.59 -11.90
CA ASP A 14 -11.77 10.18 -11.78
C ASP A 14 -12.51 9.75 -13.04
N THR A 15 -12.27 8.54 -13.52
CA THR A 15 -12.93 7.98 -14.71
C THR A 15 -14.38 7.58 -14.47
N TRP A 16 -14.82 7.52 -13.22
CA TRP A 16 -16.18 7.18 -12.81
C TRP A 16 -16.90 8.39 -12.19
N ASP A 17 -18.04 8.79 -12.78
CA ASP A 17 -18.80 9.97 -12.36
C ASP A 17 -19.13 10.01 -10.87
N ALA A 18 -19.56 8.88 -10.29
CA ALA A 18 -19.90 8.85 -8.87
C ALA A 18 -18.68 9.03 -7.97
N ALA A 19 -17.49 8.61 -8.40
CA ALA A 19 -16.25 8.86 -7.67
C ALA A 19 -15.79 10.30 -7.87
N LEU A 20 -15.92 10.84 -9.08
CA LEU A 20 -15.65 12.24 -9.39
C LEU A 20 -16.51 13.20 -8.54
N GLU A 21 -17.81 12.95 -8.43
CA GLU A 21 -18.70 13.74 -7.59
C GLU A 21 -18.34 13.66 -6.09
N ARG A 22 -17.96 12.47 -5.61
CA ARG A 22 -17.45 12.35 -4.22
C ARG A 22 -16.16 13.15 -4.04
N GLY A 23 -15.23 13.09 -5.01
CA GLY A 23 -13.98 13.85 -4.99
C GLY A 23 -14.22 15.36 -4.88
N LYS A 24 -15.17 15.87 -5.65
CA LYS A 24 -15.62 17.29 -5.56
C LYS A 24 -16.09 17.69 -4.17
N GLY A 25 -16.71 16.76 -3.42
CA GLY A 25 -17.13 17.02 -2.03
C GLY A 25 -15.97 17.26 -1.05
N PHE A 26 -14.76 16.84 -1.40
CA PHE A 26 -13.54 17.10 -0.61
C PHE A 26 -12.75 18.31 -1.10
N ALA A 27 -13.01 18.80 -2.31
CA ALA A 27 -12.27 19.89 -2.93
C ALA A 27 -12.78 21.28 -2.50
N GLU A 28 -12.01 22.31 -2.81
CA GLU A 28 -12.41 23.70 -2.64
C GLU A 28 -13.59 24.04 -3.56
N SER A 29 -14.36 25.06 -3.17
CA SER A 29 -15.45 25.57 -4.01
C SER A 29 -14.91 26.09 -5.33
N GLY A 30 -15.46 25.61 -6.44
CA GLY A 30 -15.01 25.96 -7.78
C GLY A 30 -13.81 25.12 -8.29
N ALA A 31 -13.43 24.07 -7.57
CA ALA A 31 -12.38 23.14 -8.03
C ALA A 31 -12.70 22.55 -9.41
N GLN A 32 -11.66 22.43 -10.22
CA GLN A 32 -11.76 21.76 -11.53
C GLN A 32 -12.10 20.29 -11.33
N ALA A 33 -13.03 19.76 -12.12
CA ALA A 33 -13.41 18.35 -12.08
C ALA A 33 -13.47 17.78 -13.50
N THR A 34 -12.77 16.67 -13.76
CA THR A 34 -12.68 16.07 -15.09
C THR A 34 -12.50 14.57 -15.01
N ARG A 35 -12.89 13.84 -16.08
CA ARG A 35 -12.55 12.42 -16.26
C ARG A 35 -11.12 12.21 -16.77
N HIS A 36 -10.42 13.25 -17.22
CA HIS A 36 -9.13 13.19 -17.89
C HIS A 36 -8.04 13.87 -17.08
N TYR A 37 -7.26 13.10 -16.33
CA TYR A 37 -6.22 13.64 -15.45
C TYR A 37 -5.20 14.57 -16.15
N LYS A 38 -4.95 14.37 -17.44
CA LYS A 38 -4.02 15.23 -18.22
C LYS A 38 -4.44 16.68 -18.24
N GLU A 39 -5.73 16.97 -18.22
CA GLU A 39 -6.23 18.33 -18.13
C GLU A 39 -5.85 19.02 -16.81
N LEU A 40 -5.65 18.24 -15.73
CA LEU A 40 -5.16 18.77 -14.45
C LEU A 40 -3.67 19.10 -14.52
N LEU A 41 -2.90 18.32 -15.26
CA LEU A 41 -1.45 18.53 -15.38
C LEU A 41 -1.12 19.83 -16.14
N ASP A 42 -1.97 20.26 -17.05
CA ASP A 42 -1.84 21.53 -17.78
C ASP A 42 -2.14 22.77 -16.91
N ASN A 43 -2.85 22.59 -15.80
CA ASN A 43 -3.21 23.69 -14.89
C ASN A 43 -1.97 24.15 -14.10
N LYS A 44 -1.59 25.43 -14.25
CA LYS A 44 -0.41 26.01 -13.61
C LYS A 44 -0.60 26.34 -12.12
N ASP A 45 -1.84 26.37 -11.65
CA ASP A 45 -2.16 26.62 -10.24
C ASP A 45 -2.07 25.34 -9.38
N ILE A 46 -1.83 24.17 -10.02
CA ILE A 46 -1.58 22.90 -9.34
C ILE A 46 -0.07 22.74 -9.15
N ASP A 47 0.39 22.67 -7.91
CA ASP A 47 1.80 22.44 -7.56
C ASP A 47 2.12 20.94 -7.51
N ALA A 48 1.19 20.15 -7.01
CA ALA A 48 1.40 18.73 -6.70
C ALA A 48 0.14 17.90 -6.97
N VAL A 49 0.31 16.60 -7.20
CA VAL A 49 -0.78 15.65 -7.44
C VAL A 49 -0.69 14.44 -6.52
N LEU A 50 -1.87 13.99 -6.03
CA LEU A 50 -2.02 12.72 -5.33
C LEU A 50 -2.66 11.71 -6.28
N ILE A 51 -1.98 10.58 -6.52
CA ILE A 51 -2.40 9.51 -7.43
C ILE A 51 -2.86 8.31 -6.58
N ALA A 52 -4.15 7.97 -6.69
CA ALA A 52 -4.77 6.83 -5.99
C ALA A 52 -5.66 6.02 -6.95
N THR A 53 -5.17 5.83 -8.15
CA THR A 53 -5.77 5.03 -9.22
C THR A 53 -5.55 3.53 -8.98
N PRO A 54 -6.04 2.63 -9.84
CA PRO A 54 -5.56 1.24 -9.88
C PRO A 54 -4.04 1.16 -10.14
N ASP A 55 -3.40 0.06 -9.67
CA ASP A 55 -1.94 -0.11 -9.65
C ASP A 55 -1.29 0.15 -11.02
N HIS A 56 -1.88 -0.36 -12.12
CA HIS A 56 -1.35 -0.26 -13.47
C HIS A 56 -1.27 1.18 -14.02
N LEU A 57 -1.94 2.14 -13.39
CA LEU A 57 -1.91 3.55 -13.78
C LEU A 57 -0.94 4.40 -12.93
N HIS A 58 -0.38 3.87 -11.87
CA HIS A 58 0.50 4.62 -10.98
C HIS A 58 1.72 5.17 -11.71
N VAL A 59 2.47 4.32 -12.40
CA VAL A 59 3.69 4.75 -13.11
C VAL A 59 3.40 5.68 -14.28
N PRO A 60 2.49 5.38 -15.21
CA PRO A 60 2.19 6.29 -16.33
C PRO A 60 1.79 7.70 -15.86
N ILE A 61 0.90 7.79 -14.87
CA ILE A 61 0.44 9.09 -14.36
C ILE A 61 1.56 9.81 -13.58
N THR A 62 2.40 9.08 -12.83
CA THR A 62 3.56 9.66 -12.13
C THR A 62 4.56 10.26 -13.12
N ILE A 63 4.85 9.58 -14.23
CA ILE A 63 5.75 10.08 -15.28
C ILE A 63 5.16 11.35 -15.90
N ASP A 64 3.89 11.31 -16.35
CA ASP A 64 3.22 12.47 -16.94
C ASP A 64 3.22 13.68 -15.98
N ALA A 65 2.96 13.43 -14.67
CA ALA A 65 2.98 14.50 -13.66
C ALA A 65 4.39 15.09 -13.44
N CYS A 66 5.42 14.25 -13.37
CA CYS A 66 6.81 14.70 -13.28
C CYS A 66 7.21 15.55 -14.51
N GLU A 67 6.83 15.12 -15.71
CA GLU A 67 7.10 15.85 -16.95
C GLU A 67 6.35 17.19 -17.03
N ALA A 68 5.14 17.24 -16.45
CA ALA A 68 4.37 18.47 -16.28
C ALA A 68 4.90 19.40 -15.17
N GLY A 69 5.95 18.99 -14.45
CA GLY A 69 6.58 19.76 -13.38
C GLY A 69 5.83 19.73 -12.05
N LYS A 70 5.00 18.71 -11.80
CA LYS A 70 4.25 18.53 -10.54
C LYS A 70 5.01 17.63 -9.59
N ASP A 71 4.96 17.93 -8.29
CA ASP A 71 5.35 17.00 -7.26
C ASP A 71 4.27 15.91 -7.07
N VAL A 72 4.66 14.71 -6.66
CA VAL A 72 3.78 13.55 -6.72
C VAL A 72 3.75 12.80 -5.39
N TYR A 73 2.56 12.56 -4.88
CA TYR A 73 2.29 11.46 -3.95
C TYR A 73 1.57 10.37 -4.71
N VAL A 74 2.13 9.18 -4.76
CA VAL A 74 1.50 8.04 -5.44
C VAL A 74 1.24 6.92 -4.45
N GLU A 75 0.02 6.36 -4.48
CA GLU A 75 -0.32 5.22 -3.64
C GLU A 75 0.54 3.98 -3.96
N LYS A 76 0.65 3.11 -2.99
CA LYS A 76 1.31 1.81 -3.11
C LYS A 76 0.45 0.82 -3.94
N PRO A 77 1.05 -0.14 -4.63
CA PRO A 77 2.46 -0.25 -4.97
C PRO A 77 2.87 0.82 -5.97
N LEU A 78 4.13 1.25 -5.96
CA LEU A 78 4.58 2.23 -6.96
C LEU A 78 4.42 1.69 -8.38
N THR A 79 4.82 0.44 -8.59
CA THR A 79 4.78 -0.21 -9.92
C THR A 79 3.83 -1.39 -9.92
N HIS A 80 3.16 -1.58 -11.04
CA HIS A 80 2.39 -2.80 -11.33
C HIS A 80 3.31 -3.90 -11.91
N ASP A 81 4.26 -3.51 -12.75
CA ASP A 81 5.30 -4.40 -13.31
C ASP A 81 6.69 -3.94 -12.85
N ILE A 82 7.59 -4.89 -12.56
CA ILE A 82 8.97 -4.60 -12.15
C ILE A 82 9.72 -3.78 -13.22
N ALA A 83 9.43 -4.03 -14.49
CA ALA A 83 10.06 -3.32 -15.60
C ALA A 83 9.77 -1.81 -15.63
N GLU A 84 8.70 -1.35 -15.00
CA GLU A 84 8.33 0.07 -14.93
C GLU A 84 9.24 0.88 -13.99
N GLY A 85 9.90 0.21 -13.04
CA GLY A 85 10.63 0.87 -11.95
C GLY A 85 11.68 1.86 -12.44
N GLN A 86 12.49 1.48 -13.45
CA GLN A 86 13.54 2.36 -13.97
C GLN A 86 12.97 3.61 -14.64
N SER A 87 11.86 3.49 -15.37
CA SER A 87 11.25 4.61 -16.08
C SER A 87 10.74 5.72 -15.16
N VAL A 88 10.13 5.33 -14.03
CA VAL A 88 9.66 6.31 -13.04
C VAL A 88 10.82 6.98 -12.29
N ILE A 89 11.90 6.24 -11.99
CA ILE A 89 13.12 6.79 -11.39
C ILE A 89 13.76 7.81 -12.33
N ASP A 90 13.85 7.51 -13.62
CA ASP A 90 14.43 8.39 -14.64
C ASP A 90 13.59 9.67 -14.82
N ALA A 91 12.26 9.55 -14.87
CA ALA A 91 11.36 10.70 -14.96
C ALA A 91 11.49 11.63 -13.73
N LYS A 92 11.49 11.05 -12.52
CA LYS A 92 11.70 11.79 -11.27
C LYS A 92 13.04 12.52 -11.26
N ASN A 93 14.13 11.84 -11.64
CA ASN A 93 15.46 12.42 -11.63
C ASN A 93 15.62 13.54 -12.67
N LYS A 94 15.08 13.34 -13.88
CA LYS A 94 15.09 14.34 -14.97
C LYS A 94 14.29 15.58 -14.61
N SER A 95 13.10 15.42 -14.03
CA SER A 95 12.22 16.52 -13.67
C SER A 95 12.65 17.24 -12.38
N LYS A 96 13.42 16.58 -11.52
CA LYS A 96 13.81 17.04 -10.17
C LYS A 96 12.60 17.29 -9.27
N ARG A 97 11.49 16.56 -9.49
CA ARG A 97 10.30 16.65 -8.66
C ARG A 97 10.41 15.72 -7.45
N VAL A 98 9.67 16.07 -6.41
CA VAL A 98 9.49 15.19 -5.25
C VAL A 98 8.47 14.12 -5.63
N VAL A 99 8.84 12.86 -5.43
CA VAL A 99 7.93 11.72 -5.59
C VAL A 99 7.96 10.91 -4.31
N GLN A 100 6.84 10.84 -3.61
CA GLN A 100 6.66 10.03 -2.40
C GLN A 100 5.66 8.92 -2.66
N VAL A 101 6.03 7.69 -2.27
CA VAL A 101 5.14 6.52 -2.36
C VAL A 101 4.34 6.37 -1.06
N GLY A 102 3.07 6.03 -1.16
CA GLY A 102 2.13 5.89 -0.04
C GLY A 102 2.43 4.73 0.92
N MET A 103 3.69 4.63 1.40
CA MET A 103 4.13 3.68 2.42
C MET A 103 3.98 4.29 3.82
N GLN A 104 2.75 4.64 4.19
CA GLN A 104 2.43 5.43 5.39
C GLN A 104 2.90 4.82 6.70
N GLN A 105 3.16 3.51 6.76
CA GLN A 105 3.68 2.86 7.96
C GLN A 105 5.08 3.36 8.33
N ARG A 106 5.87 3.86 7.39
CA ARG A 106 7.18 4.48 7.65
C ARG A 106 7.09 5.78 8.45
N SER A 107 5.91 6.40 8.51
CA SER A 107 5.66 7.63 9.28
C SER A 107 4.97 7.37 10.63
N MET A 108 4.72 6.11 10.99
CA MET A 108 4.12 5.74 12.28
C MET A 108 5.18 5.73 13.40
N PRO A 109 5.03 6.57 14.44
CA PRO A 109 6.08 6.72 15.47
C PRO A 109 6.46 5.44 16.19
N HIS A 110 5.49 4.57 16.52
CA HIS A 110 5.75 3.30 17.19
C HIS A 110 6.50 2.30 16.29
N LEU A 111 6.32 2.34 14.97
CA LEU A 111 7.09 1.52 14.05
C LEU A 111 8.51 2.07 13.88
N ALA A 112 8.70 3.39 13.92
CA ALA A 112 10.03 3.99 13.96
C ALA A 112 10.78 3.56 15.24
N GLU A 113 10.12 3.60 16.40
CA GLU A 113 10.70 3.10 17.67
C GLU A 113 11.02 1.60 17.59
N ALA A 114 10.12 0.79 17.04
CA ALA A 114 10.33 -0.65 16.82
C ALA A 114 11.54 -0.92 15.92
N ARG A 115 11.72 -0.14 14.86
CA ARG A 115 12.91 -0.19 14.00
C ARG A 115 14.18 0.13 14.79
N ASP A 116 14.17 1.19 15.59
CA ASP A 116 15.35 1.58 16.38
C ASP A 116 15.72 0.51 17.40
N ILE A 117 14.75 -0.19 17.99
CA ILE A 117 14.98 -1.35 18.86
C ILE A 117 15.71 -2.46 18.10
N ILE A 118 15.28 -2.81 16.89
CA ILE A 118 15.98 -3.80 16.04
C ILE A 118 17.39 -3.33 15.73
N LYS A 119 17.56 -2.06 15.31
CA LYS A 119 18.87 -1.48 14.97
C LYS A 119 19.84 -1.39 16.16
N SER A 120 19.32 -1.29 17.38
CA SER A 120 20.16 -1.31 18.60
C SER A 120 20.83 -2.66 18.84
N GLY A 121 20.39 -3.73 18.18
CA GLY A 121 20.85 -5.09 18.43
C GLY A 121 20.27 -5.73 19.69
N GLN A 122 19.37 -5.06 20.40
CA GLN A 122 18.77 -5.58 21.65
C GLN A 122 18.10 -6.95 21.48
N LEU A 123 17.51 -7.20 20.30
CA LEU A 123 16.84 -8.46 20.01
C LEU A 123 17.81 -9.59 19.59
N GLY A 124 19.10 -9.30 19.51
CA GLY A 124 20.09 -10.21 18.94
C GLY A 124 20.01 -10.26 17.42
N THR A 125 20.44 -11.37 16.83
CA THR A 125 20.44 -11.54 15.38
C THR A 125 19.05 -11.99 14.90
N ILE A 126 18.42 -11.18 14.04
CA ILE A 126 17.14 -11.55 13.42
C ILE A 126 17.43 -12.52 12.26
N ARG A 127 16.87 -13.73 12.32
CA ARG A 127 17.04 -14.76 11.29
C ARG A 127 15.73 -15.19 10.64
N LYS A 128 14.62 -14.83 11.25
CA LYS A 128 13.29 -15.20 10.75
C LYS A 128 12.32 -14.04 10.96
N VAL A 129 11.49 -13.80 9.94
CA VAL A 129 10.40 -12.83 10.01
C VAL A 129 9.11 -13.53 9.58
N HIS A 130 8.03 -13.35 10.35
CA HIS A 130 6.71 -13.85 10.01
C HIS A 130 5.77 -12.67 9.79
N LEU A 131 5.14 -12.64 8.63
CA LEU A 131 4.21 -11.61 8.20
C LEU A 131 2.85 -12.25 7.94
N THR A 132 1.78 -11.66 8.45
CA THR A 132 0.43 -12.12 8.15
C THR A 132 -0.46 -10.97 7.71
N TRP A 133 -1.36 -11.24 6.76
CA TRP A 133 -2.48 -10.37 6.50
C TRP A 133 -3.73 -11.18 6.16
N ASN A 134 -4.42 -11.57 7.21
CA ASN A 134 -5.58 -12.43 7.14
C ASN A 134 -6.86 -11.62 7.36
N ARG A 135 -7.83 -11.79 6.49
CA ARG A 135 -9.15 -11.14 6.56
C ARG A 135 -10.25 -12.18 6.32
N ASN A 136 -11.40 -11.96 6.91
CA ASN A 136 -12.62 -12.64 6.47
C ASN A 136 -13.31 -11.74 5.43
N GLY A 137 -13.07 -11.99 4.16
CA GLY A 137 -13.35 -11.09 3.03
C GLY A 137 -14.81 -11.05 2.55
N GLY A 138 -15.79 -11.28 3.40
CA GLY A 138 -17.21 -11.15 3.06
C GLY A 138 -17.75 -12.31 2.19
N PRO A 139 -18.93 -12.13 1.56
CA PRO A 139 -19.67 -13.22 0.93
C PRO A 139 -18.89 -13.88 -0.22
N SER A 140 -19.03 -15.20 -0.35
CA SER A 140 -18.40 -15.99 -1.41
C SER A 140 -19.06 -15.80 -2.78
N GLN A 141 -20.24 -15.18 -2.84
CA GLN A 141 -20.96 -14.97 -4.08
C GLN A 141 -20.48 -13.70 -4.81
N LYS A 142 -20.35 -13.81 -6.13
CA LYS A 142 -20.06 -12.69 -7.01
C LYS A 142 -21.23 -11.72 -7.05
N VAL A 143 -21.01 -10.48 -6.61
CA VAL A 143 -21.99 -9.39 -6.71
C VAL A 143 -21.53 -8.44 -7.81
N ILE A 144 -22.29 -8.35 -8.89
CA ILE A 144 -22.01 -7.44 -10.01
C ILE A 144 -22.59 -6.07 -9.65
N PRO A 145 -21.76 -5.01 -9.59
CA PRO A 145 -22.25 -3.66 -9.32
C PRO A 145 -23.17 -3.15 -10.43
N ASN A 146 -24.25 -2.47 -10.06
CA ASN A 146 -25.10 -1.77 -11.02
C ASN A 146 -24.47 -0.42 -11.38
N ILE A 147 -23.49 -0.42 -12.27
CA ILE A 147 -22.82 0.77 -12.77
C ILE A 147 -22.96 0.77 -14.30
N PRO A 148 -23.71 1.72 -14.88
CA PRO A 148 -23.87 1.77 -16.34
C PRO A 148 -22.57 2.21 -17.00
N GLU A 149 -22.27 1.65 -18.19
CA GLU A 149 -21.07 1.97 -18.96
C GLU A 149 -20.96 3.48 -19.24
N SER A 150 -22.08 4.15 -19.51
CA SER A 150 -22.12 5.61 -19.76
C SER A 150 -21.60 6.47 -18.61
N ALA A 151 -21.61 5.94 -17.37
CA ALA A 151 -21.11 6.64 -16.20
C ALA A 151 -19.59 6.46 -15.97
N VAL A 152 -18.90 5.76 -16.86
CA VAL A 152 -17.46 5.44 -16.74
C VAL A 152 -16.75 5.72 -18.04
N ASP A 153 -15.62 6.40 -18.00
CA ASP A 153 -14.66 6.39 -19.11
C ASP A 153 -13.81 5.12 -19.01
N TRP A 154 -14.35 4.04 -19.62
CA TRP A 154 -13.71 2.74 -19.57
C TRP A 154 -12.34 2.72 -20.27
N ASN A 155 -12.17 3.47 -21.34
CA ASN A 155 -10.89 3.57 -22.04
C ASN A 155 -9.82 4.26 -21.17
N ALA A 156 -10.17 5.32 -20.49
CA ALA A 156 -9.29 6.00 -19.56
C ALA A 156 -8.96 5.12 -18.34
N PHE A 157 -9.91 4.31 -17.86
CA PHE A 157 -9.66 3.32 -16.81
C PHE A 157 -8.72 2.21 -17.27
N LEU A 158 -8.86 1.70 -18.50
CA LEU A 158 -7.94 0.70 -19.06
C LEU A 158 -6.52 1.25 -19.22
N GLY A 159 -6.36 2.51 -19.61
CA GLY A 159 -5.05 3.09 -19.87
C GLY A 159 -4.25 2.25 -20.86
N ASN A 160 -3.12 1.68 -20.42
CA ASN A 160 -2.24 0.82 -21.22
C ASN A 160 -2.60 -0.67 -21.16
N ALA A 161 -3.63 -1.06 -20.39
CA ALA A 161 -4.10 -2.44 -20.35
C ALA A 161 -4.72 -2.86 -21.69
N LYS A 162 -4.84 -4.17 -21.91
CA LYS A 162 -5.42 -4.67 -23.16
C LYS A 162 -6.86 -4.18 -23.34
N PRO A 163 -7.22 -3.69 -24.54
CA PRO A 163 -8.61 -3.35 -24.85
C PRO A 163 -9.56 -4.53 -24.58
N GLN A 164 -10.61 -4.29 -23.83
CA GLN A 164 -11.60 -5.30 -23.46
C GLN A 164 -12.98 -4.63 -23.25
N PRO A 165 -14.08 -5.39 -23.38
CA PRO A 165 -15.41 -4.88 -23.10
C PRO A 165 -15.54 -4.37 -21.66
N TYR A 166 -16.44 -3.38 -21.48
CA TYR A 166 -16.74 -2.86 -20.16
C TYR A 166 -17.20 -3.95 -19.19
N ASP A 167 -16.60 -4.01 -18.01
CA ASP A 167 -16.98 -4.93 -16.95
C ASP A 167 -17.01 -4.18 -15.60
N PRO A 168 -18.21 -3.89 -15.06
CA PRO A 168 -18.37 -3.19 -13.79
C PRO A 168 -17.83 -3.98 -12.59
N TYR A 169 -17.77 -5.31 -12.70
CA TYR A 169 -17.19 -6.14 -11.64
C TYR A 169 -15.66 -5.99 -11.60
N LYS A 170 -14.99 -6.07 -12.76
CA LYS A 170 -13.54 -5.84 -12.87
C LYS A 170 -13.19 -4.42 -12.41
N MET A 171 -13.94 -3.41 -12.84
CA MET A 171 -13.71 -2.02 -12.43
C MET A 171 -13.74 -1.85 -10.91
N ARG A 172 -14.71 -2.44 -10.22
CA ARG A 172 -14.85 -2.32 -8.75
C ARG A 172 -13.90 -3.21 -7.97
N ASN A 173 -13.47 -4.31 -8.56
CA ASN A 173 -12.61 -5.31 -7.94
C ASN A 173 -11.24 -5.40 -8.64
N TRP A 174 -10.79 -4.33 -9.24
CA TRP A 174 -9.59 -4.25 -10.08
C TRP A 174 -8.35 -4.87 -9.42
N ARG A 175 -8.22 -4.77 -8.12
CA ARG A 175 -7.11 -5.33 -7.32
C ARG A 175 -6.89 -6.82 -7.56
N PHE A 176 -7.94 -7.52 -7.95
CA PHE A 176 -7.94 -8.98 -8.07
C PHE A 176 -7.85 -9.48 -9.51
N PHE A 177 -7.52 -8.60 -10.44
CA PHE A 177 -7.31 -8.90 -11.87
C PHE A 177 -5.90 -8.51 -12.27
N TRP A 178 -5.14 -9.47 -12.83
CA TRP A 178 -3.72 -9.28 -13.15
C TRP A 178 -3.41 -8.10 -14.06
N GLU A 179 -4.39 -7.66 -14.86
CA GLU A 179 -4.21 -6.49 -15.73
C GLU A 179 -4.20 -5.16 -14.98
N PHE A 180 -4.70 -5.11 -13.75
CA PHE A 180 -4.93 -3.88 -13.01
C PHE A 180 -4.27 -3.84 -11.64
N GLY A 181 -3.96 -5.01 -11.06
CA GLY A 181 -3.34 -5.15 -9.75
C GLY A 181 -2.81 -6.56 -9.51
N GLY A 182 -2.22 -6.82 -8.35
CA GLY A 182 -1.58 -8.10 -7.99
C GLY A 182 -2.20 -8.80 -6.77
N GLY A 183 -3.47 -8.50 -6.44
CA GLY A 183 -4.21 -9.18 -5.37
C GLY A 183 -3.58 -8.98 -3.99
N VAL A 184 -3.47 -10.07 -3.24
CA VAL A 184 -2.94 -10.07 -1.86
C VAL A 184 -1.54 -9.47 -1.79
N PHE A 185 -0.72 -9.65 -2.83
CA PHE A 185 0.67 -9.19 -2.83
C PHE A 185 0.77 -7.66 -2.91
N THR A 186 0.15 -7.05 -3.92
CA THR A 186 0.25 -5.60 -4.14
C THR A 186 -0.67 -4.80 -3.23
N ASP A 187 -1.80 -5.39 -2.79
CA ASP A 187 -2.72 -4.70 -1.88
C ASP A 187 -2.30 -4.78 -0.41
N LEU A 188 -1.78 -5.94 0.04
CA LEU A 188 -1.58 -6.24 1.46
C LEU A 188 -0.10 -6.52 1.83
N MET A 189 0.54 -7.50 1.19
CA MET A 189 1.92 -7.88 1.53
C MET A 189 2.89 -6.71 1.39
N VAL A 190 2.71 -5.87 0.39
CA VAL A 190 3.57 -4.72 0.09
C VAL A 190 3.81 -3.82 1.30
N HIS A 191 2.81 -3.64 2.16
CA HIS A 191 2.96 -2.83 3.38
C HIS A 191 3.96 -3.41 4.37
N PHE A 192 3.94 -4.73 4.57
CA PHE A 192 4.75 -5.38 5.59
C PHE A 192 6.11 -5.81 5.08
N ILE A 193 6.21 -6.14 3.80
CA ILE A 193 7.54 -6.37 3.21
C ILE A 193 8.34 -5.06 3.15
N ASP A 194 7.68 -3.92 2.91
CA ASP A 194 8.31 -2.61 2.97
C ASP A 194 8.85 -2.29 4.37
N VAL A 195 8.06 -2.52 5.42
CA VAL A 195 8.52 -2.36 6.82
C VAL A 195 9.68 -3.31 7.13
N THR A 196 9.62 -4.56 6.66
CA THR A 196 10.68 -5.54 6.86
C THR A 196 11.98 -5.07 6.21
N HIS A 197 11.93 -4.60 4.96
CA HIS A 197 13.09 -4.04 4.27
C HIS A 197 13.64 -2.80 4.99
N TRP A 198 12.77 -1.92 5.47
CA TRP A 198 13.16 -0.73 6.23
C TRP A 198 13.80 -1.06 7.59
N PHE A 199 13.28 -2.06 8.29
CA PHE A 199 13.79 -2.47 9.61
C PHE A 199 15.14 -3.15 9.52
N LEU A 200 15.36 -3.99 8.51
CA LEU A 200 16.53 -4.83 8.36
C LEU A 200 17.53 -4.36 7.30
N ASP A 201 17.29 -3.19 6.64
CA ASP A 201 18.07 -2.67 5.52
C ASP A 201 18.22 -3.68 4.36
N MET A 202 17.16 -4.43 4.11
CA MET A 202 17.08 -5.39 3.01
C MET A 202 16.75 -4.71 1.68
N GLN A 203 17.11 -5.36 0.57
CA GLN A 203 16.73 -4.93 -0.78
C GLN A 203 15.72 -5.91 -1.38
N HIS A 204 16.16 -6.90 -2.12
CA HIS A 204 15.31 -7.92 -2.74
C HIS A 204 15.70 -9.32 -2.24
N PRO A 205 14.77 -10.28 -2.23
CA PRO A 205 15.12 -11.65 -1.88
C PRO A 205 15.98 -12.30 -2.97
N ASP A 206 16.91 -13.16 -2.57
CA ASP A 206 17.70 -13.98 -3.50
C ASP A 206 16.88 -15.15 -4.05
N VAL A 207 15.95 -15.67 -3.22
CA VAL A 207 15.04 -16.74 -3.57
C VAL A 207 13.65 -16.46 -3.04
N ALA A 208 12.64 -16.69 -3.86
CA ALA A 208 11.24 -16.65 -3.43
C ALA A 208 10.48 -17.86 -3.98
N ALA A 209 9.63 -18.46 -3.14
CA ALA A 209 8.70 -19.51 -3.52
C ALA A 209 7.32 -19.21 -2.96
N SER A 210 6.29 -19.39 -3.78
CA SER A 210 4.93 -19.06 -3.38
C SER A 210 3.94 -20.12 -3.86
N ILE A 211 2.91 -20.34 -3.03
CA ILE A 211 1.74 -21.14 -3.38
C ILE A 211 0.51 -20.25 -3.23
N GLY A 212 -0.31 -20.21 -4.28
CA GLY A 212 -1.56 -19.46 -4.30
C GLY A 212 -2.75 -20.37 -4.63
N ASN A 213 -3.87 -20.12 -3.96
CA ASN A 213 -5.11 -20.88 -4.16
C ASN A 213 -6.34 -19.96 -4.18
N TRP A 214 -7.40 -20.42 -4.83
CA TRP A 214 -8.73 -19.82 -4.88
C TRP A 214 -9.67 -20.65 -4.02
N LEU A 215 -9.68 -20.42 -2.72
CA LEU A 215 -10.47 -21.21 -1.76
C LEU A 215 -11.85 -20.62 -1.54
N ASN A 216 -11.97 -19.30 -1.59
CA ASN A 216 -13.21 -18.56 -1.35
C ASN A 216 -13.71 -17.78 -2.58
N ARG A 217 -12.82 -17.43 -3.51
CA ARG A 217 -13.11 -16.57 -4.66
C ARG A 217 -12.90 -17.27 -6.01
N LYS A 218 -13.05 -18.59 -6.03
CA LYS A 218 -12.99 -19.38 -7.25
C LYS A 218 -13.96 -18.84 -8.30
N ASP A 219 -13.48 -18.73 -9.54
CA ASP A 219 -14.24 -18.21 -10.69
C ASP A 219 -14.72 -16.74 -10.58
N GLN A 220 -14.18 -16.00 -9.57
CA GLN A 220 -14.49 -14.60 -9.37
C GLN A 220 -13.27 -13.70 -9.58
N TRP A 221 -12.12 -14.11 -9.08
CA TRP A 221 -10.85 -13.39 -9.14
C TRP A 221 -9.84 -14.13 -10.00
N GLU A 222 -8.95 -13.40 -10.63
CA GLU A 222 -7.81 -13.97 -11.35
C GLU A 222 -6.62 -14.19 -10.39
N THR A 223 -6.45 -13.30 -9.40
CA THR A 223 -5.43 -13.47 -8.38
C THR A 223 -5.91 -14.43 -7.28
N PRO A 224 -5.00 -15.20 -6.66
CA PRO A 224 -5.34 -16.05 -5.52
C PRO A 224 -5.94 -15.27 -4.35
N ASP A 225 -6.90 -15.85 -3.64
CA ASP A 225 -7.44 -15.31 -2.40
C ASP A 225 -6.74 -15.81 -1.13
N THR A 226 -5.88 -16.80 -1.28
CA THR A 226 -5.07 -17.39 -0.20
C THR A 226 -3.68 -17.68 -0.74
N VAL A 227 -2.65 -17.14 -0.09
CA VAL A 227 -1.25 -17.26 -0.52
C VAL A 227 -0.34 -17.55 0.67
N GLN A 228 0.73 -18.29 0.39
CA GLN A 228 1.85 -18.49 1.31
C GLN A 228 3.14 -18.30 0.52
N THR A 229 4.04 -17.47 1.03
CA THR A 229 5.28 -17.11 0.35
C THR A 229 6.44 -17.20 1.32
N ILE A 230 7.52 -17.85 0.90
CA ILE A 230 8.79 -17.90 1.61
C ILE A 230 9.81 -17.15 0.77
N MET A 231 10.56 -16.25 1.42
CA MET A 231 11.63 -15.47 0.80
C MET A 231 12.92 -15.66 1.59
N GLN A 232 14.02 -15.85 0.89
CA GLN A 232 15.35 -15.96 1.48
C GLN A 232 16.21 -14.79 1.06
N TYR A 233 16.87 -14.19 2.04
CA TYR A 233 17.84 -13.11 1.88
C TYR A 233 19.20 -13.61 2.37
N THR A 234 20.25 -13.28 1.65
CA THR A 234 21.64 -13.58 2.07
C THR A 234 22.27 -12.43 2.83
N GLU A 235 21.80 -11.20 2.59
CA GLU A 235 22.25 -9.99 3.26
C GLU A 235 21.07 -9.09 3.68
N PRO A 236 20.76 -9.03 5.00
CA PRO A 236 21.23 -9.91 6.07
C PRO A 236 20.66 -11.33 5.90
N GLU A 237 21.41 -12.34 6.34
CA GLU A 237 20.97 -13.73 6.26
C GLU A 237 19.68 -13.95 7.06
N THR A 238 18.53 -13.93 6.37
CA THR A 238 17.20 -13.94 6.99
C THR A 238 16.20 -14.65 6.08
N GLN A 239 15.29 -15.39 6.69
CA GLN A 239 14.14 -15.97 6.01
C GLN A 239 12.88 -15.23 6.39
N VAL A 240 12.11 -14.80 5.40
CA VAL A 240 10.83 -14.12 5.58
C VAL A 240 9.71 -15.03 5.08
N TYR A 241 8.70 -15.22 5.90
CA TYR A 241 7.47 -15.94 5.56
C TYR A 241 6.29 -14.98 5.57
N PHE A 242 5.49 -15.00 4.52
CA PHE A 242 4.23 -14.27 4.43
C PHE A 242 3.08 -15.24 4.21
N GLU A 243 2.00 -15.05 4.96
CA GLU A 243 0.70 -15.66 4.68
C GLU A 243 -0.39 -14.59 4.55
N GLY A 244 -1.27 -14.75 3.57
CA GLY A 244 -2.40 -13.87 3.37
C GLY A 244 -3.62 -14.65 2.91
N THR A 245 -4.79 -14.37 3.50
CA THR A 245 -6.04 -14.98 3.09
C THR A 245 -7.23 -14.05 3.25
N PHE A 246 -8.22 -14.21 2.37
CA PHE A 246 -9.54 -13.58 2.50
C PHE A 246 -10.61 -14.53 3.06
N TYR A 247 -10.20 -15.69 3.59
CA TYR A 247 -11.12 -16.72 4.10
C TYR A 247 -11.29 -16.67 5.62
N ASN A 248 -10.25 -16.34 6.37
CA ASN A 248 -10.23 -16.35 7.83
C ASN A 248 -9.38 -15.20 8.36
N ALA A 249 -9.80 -14.54 9.45
CA ALA A 249 -9.10 -13.40 10.04
C ALA A 249 -8.15 -13.75 11.19
N ARG A 250 -7.83 -15.04 11.39
CA ARG A 250 -6.89 -15.44 12.46
C ARG A 250 -5.52 -14.79 12.23
N ASN A 251 -4.91 -14.30 13.29
CA ASN A 251 -3.67 -13.51 13.29
C ASN A 251 -3.77 -12.15 12.56
N ALA A 252 -4.92 -11.81 11.96
CA ALA A 252 -5.18 -10.52 11.32
C ALA A 252 -3.97 -10.02 10.50
N ALA A 253 -3.50 -8.80 10.75
CA ALA A 253 -2.34 -8.18 10.10
C ALA A 253 -1.25 -7.94 11.14
N MET A 254 -0.16 -8.69 11.10
CA MET A 254 0.95 -8.57 12.05
C MET A 254 2.30 -8.90 11.43
N MET A 255 3.34 -8.46 12.11
CA MET A 255 4.74 -8.76 11.81
C MET A 255 5.43 -9.26 13.08
N GLU A 256 6.21 -10.34 12.97
CA GLU A 256 7.08 -10.84 14.05
C GLU A 256 8.51 -10.94 13.54
N PHE A 257 9.42 -10.26 14.23
CA PHE A 257 10.85 -10.28 13.96
C PHE A 257 11.52 -11.12 15.05
N MET A 258 11.93 -12.34 14.70
CA MET A 258 12.43 -13.33 15.63
C MET A 258 13.94 -13.26 15.74
N GLY A 259 14.41 -12.70 16.85
CA GLY A 259 15.83 -12.57 17.16
C GLY A 259 16.31 -13.64 18.14
N SER A 260 17.63 -13.75 18.31
CA SER A 260 18.24 -14.73 19.22
C SER A 260 18.05 -14.39 20.70
N GLU A 261 17.68 -13.15 21.04
CA GLU A 261 17.49 -12.69 22.41
C GLU A 261 16.01 -12.43 22.73
N ALA A 262 15.24 -11.95 21.75
CA ALA A 262 13.80 -11.66 21.88
C ALA A 262 13.12 -11.61 20.51
N THR A 263 11.80 -11.75 20.51
CA THR A 263 10.94 -11.52 19.36
C THR A 263 10.26 -10.17 19.51
N LEU A 264 10.28 -9.36 18.45
CA LEU A 264 9.46 -8.16 18.31
C LEU A 264 8.21 -8.51 17.51
N TYR A 265 7.06 -8.41 18.15
CA TYR A 265 5.76 -8.35 17.49
C TYR A 265 5.42 -6.90 17.18
N CYS A 266 4.88 -6.60 16.00
CA CYS A 266 4.28 -5.30 15.73
C CYS A 266 3.13 -5.39 14.71
N ASP A 267 2.22 -4.45 14.85
CA ASP A 267 1.12 -4.19 13.93
C ASP A 267 0.89 -2.67 13.80
N ARG A 268 -0.21 -2.26 13.21
CA ARG A 268 -0.51 -0.82 13.01
C ARG A 268 -0.85 -0.10 14.31
N GLY A 269 -1.22 -0.80 15.38
CA GLY A 269 -1.69 -0.23 16.64
C GLY A 269 -0.76 -0.41 17.83
N ARG A 270 0.26 -1.26 17.72
CA ARG A 270 1.15 -1.55 18.85
C ARG A 270 2.44 -2.26 18.41
N TYR A 271 3.37 -2.38 19.37
CA TYR A 271 4.44 -3.37 19.33
C TYR A 271 4.63 -4.02 20.71
N GLU A 272 5.20 -5.23 20.71
CA GLU A 272 5.51 -6.00 21.91
C GLU A 272 6.90 -6.62 21.77
N ILE A 273 7.67 -6.68 22.87
CA ILE A 273 8.95 -7.40 22.95
C ILE A 273 8.76 -8.60 23.82
N HIS A 274 8.92 -9.79 23.27
CA HIS A 274 8.82 -11.06 23.97
C HIS A 274 10.22 -11.66 24.13
N PRO A 275 10.77 -11.70 25.35
CA PRO A 275 12.11 -12.27 25.57
C PRO A 275 12.14 -13.76 25.24
N GLU A 276 13.26 -14.24 24.71
CA GLU A 276 13.54 -15.66 24.57
C GLU A 276 13.81 -16.29 25.93
N TYR A 277 13.65 -17.62 26.00
CA TYR A 277 13.85 -18.37 27.23
C TYR A 277 15.25 -18.13 27.85
N ASN A 278 15.29 -17.84 29.15
CA ASN A 278 16.51 -17.53 29.91
C ASN A 278 17.26 -16.27 29.49
N LYS A 279 16.66 -15.36 28.76
CA LYS A 279 17.28 -14.05 28.40
C LYS A 279 16.91 -12.98 29.44
N LYS A 280 17.78 -11.96 29.57
CA LYS A 280 17.61 -10.86 30.54
C LYS A 280 16.85 -9.65 29.98
N ILE A 281 16.23 -9.81 28.83
CA ILE A 281 15.37 -8.76 28.23
C ILE A 281 14.02 -8.81 28.96
N GLU A 282 13.49 -7.65 29.30
CA GLU A 282 12.17 -7.54 29.90
C GLU A 282 11.07 -7.49 28.81
N TYR A 283 9.94 -8.07 29.10
CA TYR A 283 8.74 -7.89 28.29
C TYR A 283 8.38 -6.41 28.24
N LYS A 284 8.08 -5.89 27.04
CA LYS A 284 7.63 -4.51 26.82
C LYS A 284 6.42 -4.54 25.88
N GLU A 285 5.43 -3.73 26.16
CA GLU A 285 4.29 -3.49 25.29
C GLU A 285 4.05 -1.99 25.16
N VAL A 286 3.83 -1.53 23.92
CA VAL A 286 3.44 -0.15 23.62
C VAL A 286 2.22 -0.19 22.73
N ILE A 287 1.10 0.30 23.23
CA ILE A 287 -0.17 0.39 22.52
C ILE A 287 -0.43 1.85 22.17
N VAL A 288 -0.63 2.13 20.88
CA VAL A 288 -0.91 3.47 20.35
C VAL A 288 -2.28 3.55 19.69
N GLY A 289 -2.80 2.44 19.18
CA GLY A 289 -4.17 2.32 18.71
C GLY A 289 -5.18 2.39 19.87
N THR A 290 -6.43 2.62 19.56
CA THR A 290 -7.55 2.56 20.51
C THR A 290 -8.24 1.20 20.48
N GLY A 291 -9.22 0.98 21.36
CA GLY A 291 -9.90 -0.30 21.48
C GLY A 291 -9.07 -1.36 22.19
N ASP A 292 -9.55 -2.61 22.14
CA ASP A 292 -8.89 -3.73 22.80
C ASP A 292 -7.52 -4.02 22.15
N ARG A 293 -6.45 -3.88 22.95
CA ARG A 293 -5.06 -4.07 22.51
C ARG A 293 -4.67 -3.29 21.23
N GLY A 294 -5.19 -2.07 21.05
CA GLY A 294 -4.85 -1.23 19.92
C GLY A 294 -5.44 -1.67 18.58
N GLN A 295 -6.50 -2.48 18.58
CA GLN A 295 -7.13 -2.99 17.35
C GLN A 295 -7.75 -1.89 16.49
N ASP A 296 -8.18 -0.79 17.11
CA ASP A 296 -8.68 0.38 16.39
C ASP A 296 -7.53 1.38 16.19
N PHE A 297 -6.96 1.36 15.00
CA PHE A 297 -5.80 2.17 14.61
C PHE A 297 -6.10 3.08 13.40
N TYR A 298 -7.34 3.14 12.94
CA TYR A 298 -7.71 3.99 11.81
C TYR A 298 -7.68 5.47 12.17
N ASP A 299 -7.97 5.80 13.42
CA ASP A 299 -7.92 7.17 13.93
C ASP A 299 -6.58 7.51 14.59
N LYS A 300 -5.88 6.51 15.15
CA LYS A 300 -4.60 6.68 15.86
C LYS A 300 -3.77 5.38 15.82
N PRO A 301 -2.46 5.47 15.52
CA PRO A 301 -1.76 6.65 15.00
C PRO A 301 -2.18 6.92 13.56
N ASP A 302 -2.45 8.17 13.23
CA ASP A 302 -2.80 8.58 11.85
C ASP A 302 -1.53 8.62 10.99
N GLY A 303 -1.06 7.44 10.59
CA GLY A 303 0.12 7.29 9.74
C GLY A 303 -0.05 7.90 8.36
N GLU A 304 -1.26 7.90 7.84
CA GLU A 304 -1.57 8.51 6.54
C GLU A 304 -1.42 10.03 6.59
N MET A 305 -2.00 10.66 7.61
CA MET A 305 -1.86 12.11 7.81
C MET A 305 -0.39 12.52 8.01
N LEU A 306 0.34 11.79 8.86
CA LEU A 306 1.76 12.06 9.11
C LEU A 306 2.59 11.90 7.83
N HIS A 307 2.29 10.90 7.03
CA HIS A 307 3.01 10.63 5.78
C HIS A 307 2.73 11.68 4.71
N LEU A 308 1.48 12.11 4.58
CA LEU A 308 1.10 13.20 3.68
C LEU A 308 1.67 14.55 4.12
N THR A 309 1.73 14.81 5.45
CA THR A 309 2.39 16.02 5.96
C THR A 309 3.87 16.03 5.61
N ASN A 310 4.57 14.93 5.83
CA ASN A 310 5.98 14.78 5.46
C ASN A 310 6.25 15.02 3.96
N TRP A 311 5.30 14.66 3.10
CA TRP A 311 5.42 14.93 1.67
C TRP A 311 5.28 16.41 1.31
N LEU A 312 4.44 17.14 2.05
CA LEU A 312 4.16 18.55 1.79
C LEU A 312 5.21 19.50 2.40
N ASP A 313 5.96 19.03 3.43
CA ASP A 313 7.08 19.75 4.07
C ASP A 313 8.35 19.68 3.19
#